data_40be5e4007222d5defb85fd0af8aff16
#
_entry.id   40be5e4007222d5defb85fd0af8aff16
#
_cell.length_a   1.000
_cell.length_b   1.000
_cell.length_c   1.000
_cell.angle_alpha   90.00
_cell.angle_beta   90.00
_cell.angle_gamma   90.00
#
_symmetry.space_group_name_H-M   'P 1'
#
loop_
_entity.id
_entity.type
_entity.pdbx_description
1 polymer ?
#
loop_
_entity_poly.entity_id
_entity_poly.type
_entity_poly.pdbx_seq_one_letter_code
_entity_poly.pdbx_strand_id
1 'polypeptide(L)'
;MSTKSTSKLPLSATVESHQVSKKMTSLDKSSTCEKNSRTRKSSKILGADSISKEKDCSPYWNEYCMELNSHLWSPTKTVLLDSALNSSSTLLNQMVENSWFSIELNQAPNKNLYRISQQSLQSFRSECMDSEDILTKSKKIKIYPTKEQAKIFSRWFGTARYTYNKAVELLKQPGSVAAWRSIKGDLISSLPEWSKEIPYQIKSIAIRDCCKSVSNAKIKCKETGIPQTVHFKKRRDPVKSCYIPKAAITDRGLYYTLTKELKWSEDLPEDLCDARLIKYNGRYYVSVPYKVTVLNSENQGRIVALDPGIRNFISFYSDQFCGKIGAGDFKRIFRLCRVLDKLQSILLKPLSFYKRSRIKAACGRLRWKIWDLVSELHHKAALFFVKNFDVILLPTFEVSQMVRRELRKINSKSARQMLTLGHFRFKQFIKHKAFEFGKLVVDVSEAFTSKTISWTGEIIEGLGGRRIIQSKIDRQIMDRDYNGARGIFFRALVDSPISGLDFEIN
;
A
#
# COMPACT_ATOMS: atom_id res chain seq x y z
N MET A 1 22.87 -26.52 59.53
CA MET A 1 24.28 -26.63 59.16
C MET A 1 24.41 -25.80 57.87
N SER A 2 24.85 -24.59 58.03
CA SER A 2 26.23 -24.08 57.78
C SER A 2 26.48 -24.01 56.29
N THR A 3 26.89 -22.97 55.63
CA THR A 3 27.44 -21.62 55.97
C THR A 3 27.54 -20.85 54.64
N LYS A 4 27.15 -19.63 54.63
CA LYS A 4 27.85 -18.38 54.28
C LYS A 4 28.96 -18.47 53.22
N SER A 5 28.92 -17.60 52.18
CA SER A 5 29.68 -16.33 52.23
C SER A 5 29.45 -15.48 50.96
N THR A 6 29.25 -14.28 51.20
CA THR A 6 29.42 -12.95 50.68
C THR A 6 30.76 -12.65 50.01
N SER A 7 30.76 -11.85 48.89
CA SER A 7 31.70 -10.75 48.62
C SER A 7 31.20 -9.92 47.45
N LYS A 8 30.71 -8.74 47.64
CA LYS A 8 31.21 -7.36 47.58
C LYS A 8 31.97 -6.99 46.30
N LEU A 9 31.37 -5.94 45.65
CA LEU A 9 31.93 -4.97 44.76
C LEU A 9 33.29 -4.40 45.19
N PRO A 10 34.08 -3.69 44.33
CA PRO A 10 33.67 -2.37 43.79
C PRO A 10 34.36 -1.90 42.47
N LEU A 11 33.94 -0.67 42.07
CA LEU A 11 34.64 0.50 41.51
C LEU A 11 34.71 0.71 40.02
N SER A 12 33.95 1.69 39.61
CA SER A 12 34.23 2.96 38.89
C SER A 12 35.46 3.02 37.97
N ALA A 13 35.21 3.35 36.69
CA ALA A 13 36.20 4.01 35.84
C ALA A 13 35.52 5.19 35.10
N THR A 14 36.01 6.35 35.36
CA THR A 14 35.82 7.63 34.76
C THR A 14 36.20 7.64 33.28
N VAL A 15 35.37 8.26 32.45
CA VAL A 15 35.70 8.50 31.04
C VAL A 15 36.12 9.95 30.90
N GLU A 16 37.34 10.14 30.48
CA GLU A 16 37.92 11.42 30.07
C GLU A 16 37.39 11.86 28.70
N SER A 17 37.02 13.12 28.66
CA SER A 17 36.62 13.85 27.46
C SER A 17 37.87 14.36 26.72
N HIS A 18 38.05 13.96 25.47
CA HIS A 18 38.99 14.64 24.57
C HIS A 18 38.25 15.61 23.65
N GLN A 19 38.46 16.91 23.93
CA GLN A 19 38.24 18.01 23.02
C GLN A 19 39.39 18.06 22.01
N VAL A 20 39.09 18.07 20.71
CA VAL A 20 40.04 18.44 19.67
C VAL A 20 39.60 19.76 19.07
N SER A 21 40.47 20.74 19.27
CA SER A 21 40.31 22.11 18.82
C SER A 21 40.56 22.28 17.30
N LYS A 22 39.76 23.17 16.74
CA LYS A 22 39.89 23.69 15.39
C LYS A 22 41.20 24.49 15.24
N LYS A 23 41.89 24.28 14.11
CA LYS A 23 42.79 25.28 13.52
C LYS A 23 42.25 25.70 12.16
N MET A 24 41.93 26.98 12.05
CA MET A 24 41.76 27.71 10.81
C MET A 24 43.14 28.03 10.24
N THR A 25 43.34 27.83 8.93
CA THR A 25 44.34 28.56 8.13
C THR A 25 43.69 29.01 6.85
N SER A 26 43.67 30.32 6.72
CA SER A 26 43.36 31.10 5.53
C SER A 26 44.48 30.97 4.50
N LEU A 27 44.14 30.83 3.24
CA LEU A 27 45.04 31.19 2.12
C LEU A 27 44.19 31.73 0.97
N ASP A 28 44.31 33.05 0.79
CA ASP A 28 43.99 33.79 -0.41
C ASP A 28 44.78 33.27 -1.60
N LYS A 29 44.15 33.13 -2.75
CA LYS A 29 44.76 33.45 -4.05
C LYS A 29 43.70 33.79 -5.07
N SER A 30 43.72 35.04 -5.46
CA SER A 30 43.14 35.64 -6.64
C SER A 30 43.59 34.98 -7.94
N SER A 31 42.70 34.70 -8.87
CA SER A 31 42.99 34.75 -10.30
C SER A 31 41.75 35.15 -11.09
N THR A 32 41.87 36.28 -11.68
CA THR A 32 41.02 36.86 -12.73
C THR A 32 40.92 35.95 -13.95
N CYS A 33 39.73 35.75 -14.47
CA CYS A 33 39.56 35.44 -15.87
C CYS A 33 38.22 35.99 -16.40
N GLU A 34 38.28 36.47 -17.56
CA GLU A 34 37.51 37.40 -18.34
C GLU A 34 36.03 37.11 -18.59
N LYS A 35 35.34 38.25 -18.73
CA LYS A 35 33.97 38.40 -19.21
C LYS A 35 33.86 38.03 -20.69
N ASN A 36 32.88 37.19 -21.04
CA ASN A 36 32.32 37.19 -22.39
C ASN A 36 30.80 37.40 -22.29
N SER A 37 30.42 38.64 -22.57
CA SER A 37 29.07 39.12 -22.77
C SER A 37 28.52 38.65 -24.11
N ARG A 38 27.45 37.89 -24.12
CA ARG A 38 26.57 37.75 -25.29
C ARG A 38 25.19 38.32 -24.96
N THR A 39 25.02 39.55 -25.42
CA THR A 39 23.74 40.25 -25.54
C THR A 39 22.76 39.44 -26.40
N ARG A 40 21.57 39.13 -25.87
CA ARG A 40 20.38 38.80 -26.66
C ARG A 40 19.33 39.89 -26.48
N LYS A 41 18.99 40.46 -27.63
CA LYS A 41 18.04 41.54 -27.83
C LYS A 41 16.66 41.24 -27.27
N SER A 42 16.12 42.21 -26.56
CA SER A 42 14.71 42.31 -26.17
C SER A 42 13.88 42.76 -27.36
N SER A 43 12.85 42.03 -27.73
CA SER A 43 11.73 42.54 -28.51
C SER A 43 10.59 42.92 -27.57
N LYS A 44 10.32 44.20 -27.50
CA LYS A 44 9.10 44.79 -26.91
C LYS A 44 7.90 44.41 -27.76
N ILE A 45 6.87 43.90 -27.13
CA ILE A 45 5.50 43.97 -27.63
C ILE A 45 4.64 44.71 -26.60
N LEU A 46 4.06 45.79 -27.06
CA LEU A 46 3.08 46.63 -26.38
C LEU A 46 1.71 45.94 -26.38
N GLY A 47 0.93 46.17 -25.35
CA GLY A 47 -0.46 45.86 -25.31
C GLY A 47 -0.94 45.58 -23.89
N ALA A 48 -1.23 46.64 -23.12
CA ALA A 48 -1.93 46.55 -21.86
C ALA A 48 -3.43 46.74 -22.14
N ASP A 49 -4.21 45.74 -21.80
CA ASP A 49 -5.62 45.96 -21.52
C ASP A 49 -6.00 45.29 -20.22
N SER A 50 -6.66 46.09 -19.41
CA SER A 50 -7.14 45.85 -18.07
C SER A 50 -8.26 44.82 -18.06
N ILE A 51 -8.04 43.66 -17.45
CA ILE A 51 -9.08 42.70 -17.09
C ILE A 51 -8.97 42.32 -15.61
N SER A 52 -10.13 42.39 -14.97
CA SER A 52 -10.44 42.16 -13.57
C SER A 52 -9.74 40.97 -12.93
N LYS A 53 -9.29 41.19 -11.69
CA LYS A 53 -8.65 40.19 -10.82
C LYS A 53 -9.64 39.12 -10.34
N GLU A 54 -9.88 38.11 -11.11
CA GLU A 54 -10.26 36.81 -10.59
C GLU A 54 -8.99 36.03 -10.24
N LYS A 55 -8.99 35.41 -9.04
CA LYS A 55 -7.86 34.63 -8.54
C LYS A 55 -7.79 33.28 -9.26
N ASP A 56 -7.42 33.28 -10.49
CA ASP A 56 -7.25 32.06 -11.27
C ASP A 56 -5.96 31.34 -10.91
N CYS A 57 -6.12 30.06 -10.63
CA CYS A 57 -5.01 29.11 -10.69
C CYS A 57 -4.45 29.16 -12.10
N SER A 58 -3.15 29.50 -12.22
CA SER A 58 -2.43 29.63 -13.47
C SER A 58 -2.93 28.62 -14.53
N PRO A 59 -3.30 29.04 -15.76
CA PRO A 59 -3.81 28.18 -16.83
C PRO A 59 -2.90 26.99 -17.13
N TYR A 60 -1.61 27.17 -16.97
CA TYR A 60 -0.57 26.16 -17.17
C TYR A 60 -0.76 24.89 -16.32
N TRP A 61 -1.42 24.97 -15.17
CA TRP A 61 -1.65 23.81 -14.30
C TRP A 61 -2.91 23.05 -14.66
N ASN A 62 -3.91 23.74 -15.18
CA ASN A 62 -5.16 23.10 -15.60
C ASN A 62 -4.94 22.33 -16.91
N GLU A 63 -4.23 22.91 -17.86
CA GLU A 63 -3.90 22.28 -19.13
C GLU A 63 -3.01 21.03 -18.94
N TYR A 64 -1.94 21.15 -18.14
CA TYR A 64 -1.06 20.02 -17.83
C TYR A 64 -1.75 18.91 -17.02
N CYS A 65 -2.69 19.26 -16.15
CA CYS A 65 -3.54 18.27 -15.44
C CYS A 65 -4.60 17.66 -16.33
N MET A 66 -5.14 18.39 -17.29
CA MET A 66 -6.11 17.89 -18.29
C MET A 66 -5.44 16.95 -19.29
N GLU A 67 -4.28 17.31 -19.83
CA GLU A 67 -3.46 16.44 -20.69
C GLU A 67 -3.03 15.14 -19.99
N LEU A 68 -2.56 15.23 -18.75
CA LEU A 68 -2.26 14.05 -17.92
C LEU A 68 -3.51 13.20 -17.65
N ASN A 69 -4.68 13.83 -17.52
CA ASN A 69 -5.93 13.12 -17.28
C ASN A 69 -6.42 12.39 -18.53
N SER A 70 -6.43 13.02 -19.69
CA SER A 70 -6.90 12.41 -20.93
C SER A 70 -6.06 11.19 -21.33
N HIS A 71 -4.73 11.26 -21.21
CA HIS A 71 -3.84 10.16 -21.56
C HIS A 71 -3.77 9.04 -20.50
N LEU A 72 -4.07 9.33 -19.23
CA LEU A 72 -4.06 8.33 -18.15
C LEU A 72 -5.35 7.53 -18.06
N TRP A 73 -6.45 8.08 -18.56
CA TRP A 73 -7.79 7.48 -18.48
C TRP A 73 -8.26 6.89 -19.80
N SER A 74 -7.50 7.04 -20.91
CA SER A 74 -7.81 6.35 -22.15
C SER A 74 -7.75 4.82 -21.91
N PRO A 75 -8.79 4.06 -22.25
CA PRO A 75 -8.75 2.62 -22.15
C PRO A 75 -7.62 2.11 -23.03
N THR A 76 -6.74 1.30 -22.48
CA THR A 76 -5.75 0.55 -23.25
C THR A 76 -6.48 -0.50 -24.04
N LYS A 77 -6.17 -0.62 -25.35
CA LYS A 77 -6.69 -1.68 -26.20
C LYS A 77 -6.40 -3.03 -25.54
N THR A 78 -7.45 -3.77 -25.25
CA THR A 78 -7.36 -5.17 -24.87
C THR A 78 -7.19 -5.96 -26.15
N VAL A 79 -6.08 -6.64 -26.31
CA VAL A 79 -5.91 -7.61 -27.41
C VAL A 79 -6.48 -8.91 -26.87
N LEU A 80 -7.76 -9.16 -27.17
CA LEU A 80 -8.36 -10.48 -27.03
C LEU A 80 -7.99 -11.25 -28.30
N LEU A 81 -7.12 -12.22 -28.17
CA LEU A 81 -6.84 -13.20 -29.21
C LEU A 81 -7.68 -14.43 -28.90
N ASP A 82 -8.65 -14.68 -29.78
CA ASP A 82 -9.51 -15.84 -29.96
C ASP A 82 -10.87 -15.91 -29.31
N SER A 83 -11.83 -16.28 -30.17
CA SER A 83 -13.27 -16.39 -29.97
C SER A 83 -13.74 -17.58 -29.11
N ALA A 84 -12.84 -18.42 -28.61
CA ALA A 84 -13.16 -19.58 -27.77
C ALA A 84 -13.37 -19.24 -26.27
N LEU A 85 -13.25 -17.95 -25.90
CA LEU A 85 -13.29 -17.48 -24.51
C LEU A 85 -14.62 -16.84 -24.08
N ASN A 86 -15.73 -17.20 -24.73
CA ASN A 86 -17.00 -16.48 -24.62
C ASN A 86 -17.63 -16.39 -23.23
N SER A 87 -17.35 -17.28 -22.29
CA SER A 87 -17.86 -17.18 -20.91
C SER A 87 -16.93 -16.44 -19.95
N SER A 88 -15.62 -16.51 -20.16
CA SER A 88 -14.63 -15.74 -19.38
C SER A 88 -14.46 -14.30 -19.92
N SER A 89 -14.87 -14.04 -21.15
CA SER A 89 -14.72 -12.74 -21.83
C SER A 89 -15.58 -11.64 -21.23
N THR A 90 -16.78 -11.96 -20.74
CA THR A 90 -17.68 -10.96 -20.13
C THR A 90 -17.13 -10.34 -18.86
N LEU A 91 -16.53 -11.14 -17.99
CA LEU A 91 -15.88 -10.63 -16.77
C LEU A 91 -14.58 -9.87 -17.09
N LEU A 92 -13.82 -10.34 -18.07
CA LEU A 92 -12.62 -9.66 -18.54
C LEU A 92 -12.97 -8.29 -19.14
N ASN A 93 -13.98 -8.23 -20.01
CA ASN A 93 -14.46 -7.02 -20.64
C ASN A 93 -14.95 -5.99 -19.59
N GLN A 94 -15.76 -6.40 -18.61
CA GLN A 94 -16.19 -5.53 -17.53
C GLN A 94 -15.03 -4.98 -16.68
N MET A 95 -13.96 -5.76 -16.51
CA MET A 95 -12.79 -5.30 -15.75
C MET A 95 -11.88 -4.36 -16.55
N VAL A 96 -11.84 -4.49 -17.87
CA VAL A 96 -10.90 -3.79 -18.75
C VAL A 96 -11.47 -2.49 -19.30
N GLU A 97 -12.78 -2.42 -19.57
CA GLU A 97 -13.41 -1.26 -20.21
C GLU A 97 -13.13 0.09 -19.58
N ASN A 98 -12.84 0.14 -18.29
CA ASN A 98 -12.55 1.38 -17.55
C ASN A 98 -11.24 1.34 -16.77
N SER A 99 -10.24 0.56 -17.22
CA SER A 99 -8.95 0.43 -16.54
C SER A 99 -7.87 1.28 -17.19
N TRP A 100 -6.97 1.85 -16.39
CA TRP A 100 -5.81 2.58 -16.88
C TRP A 100 -4.65 1.64 -17.31
N PHE A 101 -4.78 0.34 -17.06
CA PHE A 101 -3.77 -0.69 -17.36
C PHE A 101 -4.35 -1.77 -18.28
N SER A 102 -3.46 -2.48 -18.98
CA SER A 102 -3.78 -3.56 -19.89
C SER A 102 -3.83 -4.92 -19.20
N ILE A 103 -4.67 -5.79 -19.70
CA ILE A 103 -4.65 -7.23 -19.42
C ILE A 103 -4.50 -7.94 -20.76
N GLU A 104 -3.41 -8.70 -20.93
CA GLU A 104 -3.18 -9.59 -22.06
C GLU A 104 -3.54 -11.00 -21.62
N LEU A 105 -4.31 -11.72 -22.43
CA LEU A 105 -4.69 -13.11 -22.19
C LEU A 105 -4.44 -13.92 -23.44
N ASN A 106 -3.73 -15.03 -23.32
CA ASN A 106 -3.41 -15.95 -24.39
C ASN A 106 -3.74 -17.38 -23.96
N GLN A 107 -4.00 -18.28 -24.92
CA GLN A 107 -4.08 -19.70 -24.61
C GLN A 107 -2.73 -20.23 -24.14
N ALA A 108 -2.73 -21.13 -23.17
CA ALA A 108 -1.51 -21.77 -22.73
C ALA A 108 -0.97 -22.67 -23.85
N PRO A 109 0.35 -22.67 -24.11
CA PRO A 109 0.94 -23.42 -25.21
C PRO A 109 0.79 -24.94 -25.09
N ASN A 110 0.53 -25.48 -23.89
CA ASN A 110 0.33 -26.89 -23.63
C ASN A 110 -0.96 -27.11 -22.82
N LYS A 111 -1.87 -27.89 -23.37
CA LYS A 111 -3.18 -28.21 -22.74
C LYS A 111 -3.11 -29.41 -21.79
N ASN A 112 -2.04 -29.61 -21.06
CA ASN A 112 -2.02 -30.62 -20.01
C ASN A 112 -2.84 -30.08 -18.83
N LEU A 113 -4.02 -30.63 -18.67
CA LEU A 113 -5.01 -30.20 -17.67
C LEU A 113 -4.66 -30.86 -16.33
N TYR A 114 -3.90 -30.16 -15.49
CA TYR A 114 -3.73 -30.53 -14.09
C TYR A 114 -4.81 -29.83 -13.27
N ARG A 115 -5.71 -30.60 -12.67
CA ARG A 115 -6.71 -30.11 -11.74
C ARG A 115 -6.49 -30.75 -10.37
N ILE A 116 -6.68 -30.00 -9.33
CA ILE A 116 -6.71 -30.52 -7.97
C ILE A 116 -8.11 -31.05 -7.72
N SER A 117 -8.25 -32.25 -7.16
CA SER A 117 -9.55 -32.78 -6.80
C SER A 117 -10.23 -31.87 -5.76
N GLN A 118 -11.57 -31.79 -5.80
CA GLN A 118 -12.31 -30.94 -4.85
C GLN A 118 -12.12 -31.39 -3.40
N GLN A 119 -12.02 -32.70 -3.17
CA GLN A 119 -11.81 -33.25 -1.84
C GLN A 119 -10.43 -32.87 -1.28
N SER A 120 -9.37 -33.02 -2.07
CA SER A 120 -8.01 -32.61 -1.68
C SER A 120 -7.93 -31.11 -1.42
N LEU A 121 -8.61 -30.29 -2.23
CA LEU A 121 -8.63 -28.83 -2.03
C LEU A 121 -9.37 -28.44 -0.74
N GLN A 122 -10.49 -29.12 -0.42
CA GLN A 122 -11.24 -28.88 0.81
C GLN A 122 -10.45 -29.32 2.05
N SER A 123 -9.81 -30.50 2.01
CA SER A 123 -8.94 -30.97 3.08
C SER A 123 -7.80 -30.00 3.34
N PHE A 124 -7.05 -29.61 2.32
CA PHE A 124 -5.95 -28.67 2.42
C PHE A 124 -6.39 -27.28 2.92
N ARG A 125 -7.59 -26.83 2.53
CA ARG A 125 -8.18 -25.60 3.03
C ARG A 125 -8.48 -25.68 4.52
N SER A 126 -9.03 -26.79 5.01
CA SER A 126 -9.36 -26.97 6.43
C SER A 126 -8.10 -27.02 7.30
N GLU A 127 -6.98 -27.54 6.79
CA GLU A 127 -5.70 -27.53 7.48
C GLU A 127 -5.03 -26.15 7.51
N CYS A 128 -5.23 -25.35 6.46
CA CYS A 128 -4.54 -24.04 6.31
C CYS A 128 -5.34 -22.85 6.84
N MET A 129 -6.62 -23.01 7.18
CA MET A 129 -7.51 -21.93 7.56
C MET A 129 -8.24 -22.27 8.86
N ASP A 130 -8.04 -21.43 9.87
CA ASP A 130 -8.90 -21.44 11.05
C ASP A 130 -10.36 -21.27 10.61
N SER A 131 -11.22 -22.18 11.06
CA SER A 131 -12.59 -22.43 10.58
C SER A 131 -13.63 -21.38 10.98
N GLU A 132 -13.27 -20.10 11.03
CA GLU A 132 -14.26 -19.04 11.24
C GLU A 132 -14.97 -18.69 9.92
N ASP A 133 -16.22 -19.13 9.76
CA ASP A 133 -17.07 -18.79 8.60
C ASP A 133 -17.44 -17.30 8.53
N ILE A 134 -17.13 -16.53 9.56
CA ILE A 134 -17.43 -15.11 9.66
C ILE A 134 -16.16 -14.28 9.73
N LEU A 135 -15.89 -13.53 8.68
CA LEU A 135 -14.77 -12.60 8.60
C LEU A 135 -15.19 -11.18 9.00
N THR A 136 -14.46 -10.55 9.92
CA THR A 136 -14.65 -9.12 10.17
C THR A 136 -13.80 -8.29 9.23
N LYS A 137 -14.44 -7.53 8.36
CA LYS A 137 -13.82 -6.66 7.35
C LYS A 137 -14.09 -5.19 7.67
N SER A 138 -13.21 -4.30 7.25
CA SER A 138 -13.41 -2.86 7.42
C SER A 138 -13.53 -2.16 6.08
N LYS A 139 -14.71 -1.60 5.79
CA LYS A 139 -14.96 -0.75 4.61
C LYS A 139 -14.50 0.68 4.92
N LYS A 140 -13.64 1.21 4.07
CA LYS A 140 -13.10 2.56 4.21
C LYS A 140 -13.76 3.49 3.21
N ILE A 141 -14.85 4.12 3.62
CA ILE A 141 -15.67 5.01 2.79
C ILE A 141 -15.09 6.42 2.82
N LYS A 142 -14.88 7.02 1.66
CA LYS A 142 -14.41 8.39 1.55
C LYS A 142 -15.56 9.35 1.76
N ILE A 143 -15.29 10.46 2.47
CA ILE A 143 -16.27 11.52 2.71
C ILE A 143 -15.73 12.86 2.23
N TYR A 144 -16.66 13.77 1.88
CA TYR A 144 -16.36 15.09 1.34
C TYR A 144 -16.92 16.20 2.26
N PRO A 145 -16.26 16.47 3.39
CA PRO A 145 -16.74 17.47 4.34
C PRO A 145 -16.62 18.89 3.78
N THR A 146 -17.59 19.73 4.10
CA THR A 146 -17.52 21.19 3.89
C THR A 146 -16.40 21.80 4.72
N LYS A 147 -16.08 23.07 4.51
CA LYS A 147 -15.07 23.78 5.31
C LYS A 147 -15.45 23.83 6.79
N GLU A 148 -16.72 23.97 7.11
CA GLU A 148 -17.27 24.03 8.47
C GLU A 148 -17.20 22.65 9.13
N GLN A 149 -17.67 21.61 8.47
CA GLN A 149 -17.53 20.22 8.95
C GLN A 149 -16.06 19.83 9.16
N ALA A 150 -15.18 20.23 8.26
CA ALA A 150 -13.74 19.99 8.42
C ALA A 150 -13.13 20.70 9.63
N LYS A 151 -13.67 21.87 10.05
CA LYS A 151 -13.30 22.55 11.29
C LYS A 151 -13.78 21.73 12.50
N ILE A 152 -15.03 21.27 12.49
CA ILE A 152 -15.58 20.40 13.55
C ILE A 152 -14.74 19.13 13.69
N PHE A 153 -14.48 18.42 12.60
CA PHE A 153 -13.65 17.21 12.62
C PHE A 153 -12.22 17.48 13.12
N SER A 154 -11.67 18.65 12.79
CA SER A 154 -10.34 19.04 13.29
C SER A 154 -10.33 19.25 14.80
N ARG A 155 -11.42 19.76 15.39
CA ARG A 155 -11.60 19.86 16.85
C ARG A 155 -11.70 18.45 17.45
N TRP A 156 -12.48 17.53 16.87
CA TRP A 156 -12.60 16.15 17.33
C TRP A 156 -11.25 15.42 17.35
N PHE A 157 -10.48 15.49 16.24
CA PHE A 157 -9.13 14.92 16.20
C PHE A 157 -8.18 15.56 17.20
N GLY A 158 -8.30 16.87 17.41
CA GLY A 158 -7.51 17.60 18.39
C GLY A 158 -7.77 17.11 19.81
N THR A 159 -9.04 17.01 20.17
CA THR A 159 -9.48 16.51 21.48
C THR A 159 -9.09 15.05 21.70
N ALA A 160 -9.37 14.16 20.73
CA ALA A 160 -8.99 12.76 20.85
C ALA A 160 -7.47 12.59 21.07
N ARG A 161 -6.65 13.36 20.34
CA ARG A 161 -5.20 13.36 20.52
C ARG A 161 -4.79 13.90 21.89
N TYR A 162 -5.38 15.00 22.33
CA TYR A 162 -5.08 15.62 23.64
C TYR A 162 -5.41 14.66 24.77
N THR A 163 -6.62 14.08 24.75
CA THR A 163 -7.07 13.12 25.76
C THR A 163 -6.19 11.85 25.77
N TYR A 164 -5.84 11.33 24.59
CA TYR A 164 -4.90 10.21 24.49
C TYR A 164 -3.55 10.55 25.13
N ASN A 165 -3.00 11.72 24.85
CA ASN A 165 -1.70 12.14 25.38
C ASN A 165 -1.74 12.36 26.90
N LYS A 166 -2.84 12.89 27.43
CA LYS A 166 -3.04 12.97 28.88
C LYS A 166 -3.12 11.59 29.54
N ALA A 167 -3.77 10.62 28.89
CA ALA A 167 -3.75 9.24 29.36
C ALA A 167 -2.34 8.62 29.32
N VAL A 168 -1.52 8.91 28.29
CA VAL A 168 -0.12 8.48 28.24
C VAL A 168 0.69 9.10 29.38
N GLU A 169 0.49 10.38 29.66
CA GLU A 169 1.14 11.10 30.76
C GLU A 169 0.83 10.44 32.12
N LEU A 170 -0.44 10.16 32.40
CA LEU A 170 -0.89 9.45 33.58
C LEU A 170 -0.29 8.04 33.68
N LEU A 171 -0.35 7.25 32.60
CA LEU A 171 0.11 5.88 32.61
C LEU A 171 1.64 5.71 32.58
N LYS A 172 2.40 6.77 32.44
CA LYS A 172 3.85 6.80 32.65
C LYS A 172 4.27 6.96 34.12
N GLN A 173 3.35 7.35 34.99
CA GLN A 173 3.64 7.47 36.40
C GLN A 173 3.84 6.08 37.02
N PRO A 174 4.79 5.93 37.96
CA PRO A 174 4.99 4.68 38.69
C PRO A 174 3.69 4.25 39.42
N GLY A 175 3.39 2.95 39.39
CA GLY A 175 2.19 2.39 40.02
C GLY A 175 0.89 2.54 39.23
N SER A 176 0.90 3.22 38.08
CA SER A 176 -0.30 3.41 37.28
C SER A 176 -0.76 2.11 36.63
N VAL A 177 -2.06 1.81 36.74
CA VAL A 177 -2.69 0.64 36.11
C VAL A 177 -3.46 1.08 34.84
N ALA A 178 -3.21 0.39 33.71
CA ALA A 178 -3.87 0.69 32.45
C ALA A 178 -5.32 0.13 32.40
N ALA A 179 -6.12 0.45 33.39
CA ALA A 179 -7.53 0.07 33.51
C ALA A 179 -8.42 1.23 33.05
N TRP A 180 -8.95 1.13 31.81
CA TRP A 180 -9.77 2.19 31.21
C TRP A 180 -10.96 2.63 32.07
N ARG A 181 -11.64 1.65 32.71
CA ARG A 181 -12.85 1.96 33.50
C ARG A 181 -12.56 2.81 34.74
N SER A 182 -11.42 2.61 35.40
CA SER A 182 -11.03 3.34 36.57
C SER A 182 -10.55 4.77 36.28
N ILE A 183 -9.73 4.93 35.22
CA ILE A 183 -9.07 6.23 34.96
C ILE A 183 -9.90 7.20 34.11
N LYS A 184 -10.97 6.73 33.43
CA LYS A 184 -11.70 7.55 32.46
C LYS A 184 -12.46 8.71 33.09
N GLY A 185 -13.04 8.52 34.26
CA GLY A 185 -13.85 9.53 34.98
C GLY A 185 -13.02 10.74 35.31
N ASP A 186 -12.00 10.55 36.10
CA ASP A 186 -11.12 11.62 36.60
C ASP A 186 -10.39 12.32 35.45
N LEU A 187 -9.92 11.55 34.49
CA LEU A 187 -9.21 12.11 33.34
C LEU A 187 -10.13 12.98 32.47
N ILE A 188 -11.37 12.57 32.22
CA ILE A 188 -12.33 13.37 31.45
C ILE A 188 -12.72 14.63 32.21
N SER A 189 -12.89 14.56 33.52
CA SER A 189 -13.20 15.69 34.37
C SER A 189 -12.07 16.72 34.41
N SER A 190 -10.81 16.27 34.32
CA SER A 190 -9.63 17.13 34.28
C SER A 190 -9.37 17.81 32.95
N LEU A 191 -10.18 17.50 31.89
CA LEU A 191 -9.97 18.07 30.57
C LEU A 191 -10.38 19.55 30.52
N PRO A 192 -9.69 20.38 29.73
CA PRO A 192 -10.01 21.80 29.58
C PRO A 192 -11.43 22.06 29.07
N GLU A 193 -11.99 23.23 29.43
CA GLU A 193 -13.33 23.71 29.09
C GLU A 193 -13.66 23.55 27.60
N TRP A 194 -12.72 23.93 26.72
CA TRP A 194 -12.92 23.84 25.27
C TRP A 194 -13.21 22.42 24.76
N SER A 195 -12.96 21.37 25.55
CA SER A 195 -13.24 19.98 25.22
C SER A 195 -14.68 19.54 25.57
N LYS A 196 -15.41 20.33 26.35
CA LYS A 196 -16.77 19.98 26.84
C LYS A 196 -17.75 19.79 25.70
N GLU A 197 -17.71 20.65 24.68
CA GLU A 197 -18.58 20.56 23.49
C GLU A 197 -18.35 19.31 22.61
N ILE A 198 -17.27 18.58 22.83
CA ILE A 198 -16.93 17.41 22.01
C ILE A 198 -17.63 16.17 22.57
N PRO A 199 -18.22 15.31 21.70
CA PRO A 199 -18.92 14.11 22.15
C PRO A 199 -18.11 13.27 23.14
N TYR A 200 -18.77 12.82 24.19
CA TYR A 200 -18.16 12.07 25.28
C TYR A 200 -17.38 10.84 24.80
N GLN A 201 -17.97 10.09 23.85
CA GLN A 201 -17.38 8.85 23.33
C GLN A 201 -16.03 9.07 22.67
N ILE A 202 -15.83 10.21 21.98
CA ILE A 202 -14.55 10.55 21.37
C ILE A 202 -13.45 10.65 22.41
N LYS A 203 -13.74 11.25 23.57
CA LYS A 203 -12.81 11.41 24.70
C LYS A 203 -12.58 10.08 25.40
N SER A 204 -13.65 9.41 25.80
CA SER A 204 -13.61 8.14 26.53
C SER A 204 -12.86 7.02 25.77
N ILE A 205 -13.13 6.87 24.48
CA ILE A 205 -12.46 5.86 23.66
C ILE A 205 -11.00 6.23 23.36
N ALA A 206 -10.63 7.51 23.32
CA ALA A 206 -9.23 7.91 23.23
C ALA A 206 -8.39 7.42 24.42
N ILE A 207 -8.98 7.40 25.63
CA ILE A 207 -8.35 6.82 26.82
C ILE A 207 -8.24 5.30 26.68
N ARG A 208 -9.33 4.62 26.24
CA ARG A 208 -9.33 3.18 26.00
C ARG A 208 -8.25 2.79 24.99
N ASP A 209 -8.08 3.57 23.91
CA ASP A 209 -7.04 3.35 22.92
C ASP A 209 -5.63 3.44 23.54
N CYS A 210 -5.41 4.34 24.49
CA CYS A 210 -4.15 4.44 25.21
C CYS A 210 -3.90 3.21 26.08
N CYS A 211 -4.88 2.80 26.89
CA CYS A 211 -4.79 1.60 27.73
C CYS A 211 -4.50 0.34 26.88
N LYS A 212 -5.20 0.19 25.74
CA LYS A 212 -4.95 -0.90 24.81
C LYS A 212 -3.53 -0.85 24.21
N SER A 213 -3.02 0.36 23.92
CA SER A 213 -1.65 0.50 23.42
C SER A 213 -0.61 0.07 24.46
N VAL A 214 -0.86 0.35 25.75
CA VAL A 214 0.00 -0.10 26.86
C VAL A 214 -0.07 -1.63 27.00
N SER A 215 -1.26 -2.23 26.94
CA SER A 215 -1.44 -3.70 26.99
C SER A 215 -0.72 -4.38 25.84
N ASN A 216 -0.89 -3.87 24.63
CA ASN A 216 -0.20 -4.41 23.45
C ASN A 216 1.34 -4.27 23.55
N ALA A 217 1.82 -3.16 24.13
CA ALA A 217 3.25 -2.97 24.36
C ALA A 217 3.81 -4.00 25.36
N LYS A 218 3.06 -4.33 26.43
CA LYS A 218 3.40 -5.36 27.40
C LYS A 218 3.44 -6.77 26.76
N ILE A 219 2.44 -7.12 25.96
CA ILE A 219 2.38 -8.39 25.23
C ILE A 219 3.60 -8.50 24.30
N LYS A 220 3.85 -7.51 23.47
CA LYS A 220 4.98 -7.50 22.56
C LYS A 220 6.34 -7.55 23.27
N CYS A 221 6.45 -6.92 24.44
CA CYS A 221 7.64 -7.02 25.27
C CYS A 221 7.88 -8.47 25.77
N LYS A 222 6.80 -9.17 26.16
CA LYS A 222 6.88 -10.59 26.56
C LYS A 222 7.30 -11.50 25.41
N GLU A 223 6.76 -11.25 24.20
CA GLU A 223 7.07 -12.06 23.01
C GLU A 223 8.49 -11.83 22.48
N THR A 224 8.97 -10.59 22.49
CA THR A 224 10.24 -10.22 21.83
C THR A 224 11.41 -10.03 22.81
N GLY A 225 11.17 -9.99 24.12
CA GLY A 225 12.15 -9.62 25.15
C GLY A 225 12.59 -8.15 25.11
N ILE A 226 12.08 -7.34 24.16
CA ILE A 226 12.50 -5.97 23.94
C ILE A 226 11.49 -5.00 24.57
N PRO A 227 11.91 -4.11 25.51
CA PRO A 227 11.03 -3.11 26.11
C PRO A 227 10.35 -2.23 25.05
N GLN A 228 9.03 -2.12 25.14
CA GLN A 228 8.24 -1.30 24.24
C GLN A 228 7.71 -0.07 24.97
N THR A 229 7.77 1.12 24.34
CA THR A 229 7.27 2.37 24.91
C THR A 229 6.07 2.90 24.14
N VAL A 230 5.05 3.39 24.85
CA VAL A 230 3.93 4.09 24.24
C VAL A 230 4.25 5.56 24.08
N HIS A 231 4.17 6.06 22.86
CA HIS A 231 4.53 7.43 22.50
C HIS A 231 3.33 8.37 22.44
N PHE A 232 3.59 9.66 22.67
CA PHE A 232 2.62 10.72 22.44
C PHE A 232 2.27 10.86 20.95
N LYS A 233 0.99 11.05 20.64
CA LYS A 233 0.52 11.38 19.29
C LYS A 233 0.88 12.83 18.95
N LYS A 234 1.52 13.06 17.81
CA LYS A 234 1.97 14.38 17.36
C LYS A 234 0.88 15.12 16.57
N ARG A 235 0.84 16.45 16.68
CA ARG A 235 -0.10 17.29 15.88
C ARG A 235 0.14 17.15 14.38
N ARG A 236 1.39 16.85 13.97
CA ARG A 236 1.82 16.73 12.57
C ARG A 236 1.70 15.33 12.02
N ASP A 237 1.21 14.36 12.79
CA ASP A 237 1.04 12.99 12.30
C ASP A 237 0.15 12.99 11.04
N PRO A 238 0.55 12.23 10.02
CA PRO A 238 -0.16 12.19 8.73
C PRO A 238 -1.55 11.56 8.87
N VAL A 239 -1.71 10.64 9.81
CA VAL A 239 -2.97 9.97 10.12
C VAL A 239 -3.54 10.52 11.41
N LYS A 240 -4.79 10.99 11.36
CA LYS A 240 -5.56 11.40 12.53
C LYS A 240 -6.83 10.56 12.56
N SER A 241 -7.19 10.06 13.71
CA SER A 241 -8.42 9.28 13.86
C SER A 241 -9.13 9.59 15.17
N CYS A 242 -10.45 9.50 15.15
CA CYS A 242 -11.28 9.49 16.35
C CYS A 242 -12.40 8.47 16.17
N TYR A 243 -12.91 8.00 17.28
CA TYR A 243 -13.98 7.01 17.35
C TYR A 243 -15.34 7.68 17.10
N ILE A 244 -16.22 6.96 16.39
CA ILE A 244 -17.61 7.33 16.16
C ILE A 244 -18.46 6.10 16.49
N PRO A 245 -19.38 6.17 17.47
CA PRO A 245 -20.26 5.05 17.79
C PRO A 245 -21.28 4.80 16.68
N LYS A 246 -21.75 3.57 16.54
CA LYS A 246 -22.78 3.15 15.59
C LYS A 246 -23.99 4.10 15.61
N ALA A 247 -24.49 4.42 16.81
CA ALA A 247 -25.67 5.28 16.99
C ALA A 247 -25.48 6.72 16.46
N ALA A 248 -24.24 7.18 16.22
CA ALA A 248 -23.96 8.50 15.68
C ALA A 248 -23.70 8.49 14.16
N ILE A 249 -23.86 7.35 13.51
CA ILE A 249 -23.65 7.18 12.06
C ILE A 249 -25.01 6.99 11.42
N THR A 250 -25.33 7.86 10.49
CA THR A 250 -26.55 7.80 9.66
C THR A 250 -26.16 8.04 8.20
N ASP A 251 -27.04 7.69 7.28
CA ASP A 251 -26.85 7.98 5.84
C ASP A 251 -26.70 9.48 5.58
N ARG A 252 -27.30 10.31 6.44
CA ARG A 252 -27.19 11.78 6.36
C ARG A 252 -25.88 12.33 6.91
N GLY A 253 -25.16 11.62 7.80
CA GLY A 253 -23.90 12.10 8.35
C GLY A 253 -23.47 11.47 9.69
N LEU A 254 -22.47 12.09 10.30
CA LEU A 254 -21.90 11.68 11.61
C LEU A 254 -22.32 12.67 12.68
N TYR A 255 -22.99 12.21 13.75
CA TYR A 255 -23.59 13.14 14.73
C TYR A 255 -24.36 14.24 13.99
N TYR A 256 -25.40 13.86 13.27
CA TYR A 256 -26.13 14.72 12.34
C TYR A 256 -26.51 16.10 12.90
N THR A 257 -26.88 16.18 14.17
CA THR A 257 -27.20 17.43 14.85
C THR A 257 -26.03 18.43 14.84
N LEU A 258 -24.79 17.94 14.90
CA LEU A 258 -23.57 18.75 14.94
C LEU A 258 -22.98 19.01 13.57
N THR A 259 -22.98 18.01 12.69
CA THR A 259 -22.29 18.11 11.39
C THR A 259 -23.22 18.40 10.22
N LYS A 260 -24.54 18.22 10.39
CA LYS A 260 -25.53 18.28 9.31
C LYS A 260 -25.22 17.25 8.22
N GLU A 261 -25.77 17.44 7.04
CA GLU A 261 -25.63 16.54 5.91
C GLU A 261 -24.19 16.41 5.43
N LEU A 262 -23.73 15.17 5.25
CA LEU A 262 -22.37 14.82 4.87
C LEU A 262 -22.38 14.03 3.55
N LYS A 263 -21.57 14.45 2.58
CA LYS A 263 -21.47 13.77 1.30
C LYS A 263 -20.55 12.55 1.40
N TRP A 264 -21.13 11.36 1.15
CA TRP A 264 -20.43 10.07 1.09
C TRP A 264 -20.02 9.74 -0.34
N SER A 265 -18.96 8.93 -0.52
CA SER A 265 -18.57 8.40 -1.82
C SER A 265 -19.30 7.11 -2.20
N GLU A 266 -19.83 6.40 -1.23
CA GLU A 266 -20.45 5.07 -1.32
C GLU A 266 -21.45 4.91 -0.19
N ASP A 267 -22.40 4.01 -0.36
CA ASP A 267 -23.38 3.67 0.66
C ASP A 267 -22.75 2.97 1.87
N LEU A 268 -23.35 3.16 3.02
CA LEU A 268 -22.96 2.52 4.25
C LEU A 268 -23.30 1.02 4.20
N PRO A 269 -22.53 0.14 4.85
CA PRO A 269 -22.91 -1.26 5.03
C PRO A 269 -24.19 -1.37 5.90
N GLU A 270 -25.01 -2.36 5.65
CA GLU A 270 -26.23 -2.63 6.42
C GLU A 270 -25.90 -2.96 7.90
N ASP A 271 -24.92 -3.85 8.11
CA ASP A 271 -24.42 -4.22 9.43
C ASP A 271 -23.37 -3.24 9.94
N LEU A 272 -23.84 -2.07 10.35
CA LEU A 272 -22.95 -1.05 10.92
C LEU A 272 -22.43 -1.48 12.30
N CYS A 273 -21.11 -1.34 12.47
CA CYS A 273 -20.45 -1.36 13.77
C CYS A 273 -19.88 0.02 14.11
N ASP A 274 -19.36 0.14 15.33
CA ASP A 274 -18.62 1.34 15.74
C ASP A 274 -17.49 1.66 14.76
N ALA A 275 -17.46 2.87 14.25
CA ALA A 275 -16.54 3.27 13.21
C ALA A 275 -15.43 4.21 13.69
N ARG A 276 -14.49 4.47 12.79
CA ARG A 276 -13.47 5.50 13.00
C ARG A 276 -13.50 6.52 11.89
N LEU A 277 -13.65 7.79 12.26
CA LEU A 277 -13.38 8.90 11.37
C LEU A 277 -11.86 9.08 11.24
N ILE A 278 -11.36 9.08 10.01
CA ILE A 278 -9.93 9.13 9.71
C ILE A 278 -9.64 10.31 8.79
N LYS A 279 -8.64 11.11 9.13
CA LYS A 279 -8.03 12.07 8.20
C LYS A 279 -6.64 11.59 7.84
N TYR A 280 -6.40 11.40 6.55
CA TYR A 280 -5.09 11.00 6.06
C TYR A 280 -4.66 11.88 4.89
N ASN A 281 -3.55 12.62 5.07
CA ASN A 281 -2.98 13.53 4.06
C ASN A 281 -4.04 14.42 3.35
N GLY A 282 -4.95 15.01 4.14
CA GLY A 282 -5.97 15.93 3.64
C GLY A 282 -7.28 15.29 3.17
N ARG A 283 -7.35 13.98 2.97
CA ARG A 283 -8.58 13.26 2.68
C ARG A 283 -9.23 12.73 3.96
N TYR A 284 -10.56 12.66 3.96
CA TYR A 284 -11.35 12.17 5.08
C TYR A 284 -12.02 10.85 4.70
N TYR A 285 -12.06 9.94 5.65
CA TYR A 285 -12.65 8.61 5.50
C TYR A 285 -13.38 8.21 6.78
N VAL A 286 -14.42 7.42 6.63
CA VAL A 286 -15.02 6.65 7.73
C VAL A 286 -14.68 5.19 7.49
N SER A 287 -14.02 4.56 8.47
CA SER A 287 -13.69 3.14 8.45
C SER A 287 -14.72 2.41 9.29
N VAL A 288 -15.58 1.65 8.63
CA VAL A 288 -16.69 0.92 9.23
C VAL A 288 -16.38 -0.56 9.21
N PRO A 289 -16.20 -1.20 10.38
CA PRO A 289 -16.14 -2.67 10.44
C PRO A 289 -17.52 -3.26 10.13
N TYR A 290 -17.55 -4.37 9.42
CA TYR A 290 -18.75 -5.15 9.17
C TYR A 290 -18.39 -6.62 9.05
N LYS A 291 -19.35 -7.49 9.26
CA LYS A 291 -19.17 -8.93 9.17
C LYS A 291 -19.47 -9.38 7.74
N VAL A 292 -18.67 -10.30 7.23
CA VAL A 292 -18.86 -10.93 5.92
C VAL A 292 -18.81 -12.42 6.11
N THR A 293 -19.77 -13.12 5.57
CA THR A 293 -19.73 -14.58 5.48
C THR A 293 -18.72 -14.95 4.38
N VAL A 294 -17.88 -15.91 4.63
CA VAL A 294 -16.97 -16.45 3.62
C VAL A 294 -17.79 -17.09 2.51
N LEU A 295 -17.56 -16.68 1.28
CA LEU A 295 -18.25 -17.24 0.13
C LEU A 295 -17.76 -18.68 -0.10
N ASN A 296 -18.63 -19.64 0.07
CA ASN A 296 -18.41 -21.00 -0.41
C ASN A 296 -18.64 -21.01 -1.93
N SER A 297 -17.57 -20.75 -2.71
CA SER A 297 -17.65 -20.88 -4.14
C SER A 297 -17.38 -22.32 -4.55
N GLU A 298 -18.09 -22.80 -5.58
CA GLU A 298 -17.73 -24.04 -6.25
C GLU A 298 -16.28 -23.96 -6.72
N ASN A 299 -15.45 -24.86 -6.22
CA ASN A 299 -14.07 -24.96 -6.63
C ASN A 299 -13.98 -25.92 -7.81
N GLN A 300 -13.40 -25.47 -8.90
CA GLN A 300 -13.18 -26.28 -10.12
C GLN A 300 -11.74 -26.80 -10.22
N GLY A 301 -10.96 -26.67 -9.15
CA GLY A 301 -9.56 -27.11 -9.08
C GLY A 301 -8.58 -26.30 -9.96
N ARG A 302 -8.98 -25.13 -10.43
CA ARG A 302 -8.15 -24.31 -11.33
C ARG A 302 -6.99 -23.65 -10.59
N ILE A 303 -5.78 -23.89 -11.10
CA ILE A 303 -4.54 -23.39 -10.51
C ILE A 303 -3.94 -22.29 -11.40
N VAL A 304 -3.37 -21.25 -10.78
CA VAL A 304 -2.61 -20.22 -11.49
C VAL A 304 -1.32 -19.90 -10.74
N ALA A 305 -0.21 -19.80 -11.46
CA ALA A 305 1.05 -19.28 -10.95
C ALA A 305 1.25 -17.83 -11.37
N LEU A 306 1.67 -16.99 -10.42
CA LEU A 306 1.92 -15.57 -10.63
C LEU A 306 3.42 -15.30 -10.57
N ASP A 307 3.93 -14.53 -11.53
CA ASP A 307 5.29 -13.99 -11.54
C ASP A 307 5.22 -12.45 -11.43
N PRO A 308 5.49 -11.86 -10.24
CA PRO A 308 5.52 -10.41 -10.04
C PRO A 308 6.74 -9.80 -10.71
N GLY A 309 6.52 -8.84 -11.61
CA GLY A 309 7.58 -8.26 -12.42
C GLY A 309 7.71 -6.74 -12.31
N ILE A 310 8.73 -6.21 -13.00
CA ILE A 310 8.96 -4.76 -13.16
C ILE A 310 8.36 -4.24 -14.46
N ARG A 311 8.43 -5.01 -15.54
CA ARG A 311 7.91 -4.64 -16.87
C ARG A 311 6.40 -4.79 -16.92
N ASN A 312 5.94 -5.94 -16.48
CA ASN A 312 4.54 -6.26 -16.23
C ASN A 312 4.33 -6.20 -14.72
N PHE A 313 3.14 -5.84 -14.27
CA PHE A 313 2.85 -5.92 -12.85
C PHE A 313 2.85 -7.37 -12.36
N ILE A 314 2.18 -8.23 -13.13
CA ILE A 314 2.15 -9.67 -12.94
C ILE A 314 2.12 -10.33 -14.31
N SER A 315 2.92 -11.35 -14.52
CA SER A 315 2.73 -12.36 -15.56
C SER A 315 2.16 -13.60 -14.87
N PHE A 316 1.26 -14.31 -15.54
CA PHE A 316 0.63 -15.48 -14.95
C PHE A 316 0.52 -16.63 -15.96
N TYR A 317 0.50 -17.83 -15.41
CA TYR A 317 0.34 -19.06 -16.16
C TYR A 317 -0.60 -20.02 -15.44
N SER A 318 -1.53 -20.61 -16.17
CA SER A 318 -2.36 -21.73 -15.76
C SER A 318 -2.31 -22.80 -16.83
N ASP A 319 -2.96 -23.91 -16.61
CA ASP A 319 -3.12 -24.98 -17.61
C ASP A 319 -3.84 -24.52 -18.90
N GLN A 320 -4.81 -23.62 -18.78
CA GLN A 320 -5.61 -23.14 -19.91
C GLN A 320 -5.14 -21.79 -20.46
N PHE A 321 -4.66 -20.92 -19.62
CA PHE A 321 -4.37 -19.53 -19.96
C PHE A 321 -3.02 -19.08 -19.44
N CYS A 322 -2.38 -18.20 -20.20
CA CYS A 322 -1.28 -17.39 -19.73
C CYS A 322 -1.55 -15.92 -20.08
N GLY A 323 -1.00 -15.01 -19.29
CA GLY A 323 -1.29 -13.60 -19.54
C GLY A 323 -0.38 -12.64 -18.78
N LYS A 324 -0.59 -11.36 -19.04
CA LYS A 324 0.14 -10.25 -18.41
C LYS A 324 -0.82 -9.17 -17.96
N ILE A 325 -0.65 -8.69 -16.75
CA ILE A 325 -1.39 -7.54 -16.19
C ILE A 325 -0.44 -6.35 -16.10
N GLY A 326 -0.84 -5.22 -16.67
CA GLY A 326 -0.10 -3.96 -16.60
C GLY A 326 1.19 -3.96 -17.45
N ALA A 327 1.17 -4.59 -18.62
CA ALA A 327 2.31 -4.71 -19.52
C ALA A 327 2.80 -3.34 -20.04
N GLY A 328 3.92 -2.86 -19.50
CA GLY A 328 4.51 -1.57 -19.87
C GLY A 328 3.78 -0.32 -19.35
N ASP A 329 2.63 -0.47 -18.70
CA ASP A 329 1.76 0.64 -18.27
C ASP A 329 2.33 1.47 -17.12
N PHE A 330 3.33 0.95 -16.42
CA PHE A 330 4.02 1.73 -15.40
C PHE A 330 4.57 3.07 -15.94
N LYS A 331 4.81 3.18 -17.24
CA LYS A 331 5.24 4.44 -17.87
C LYS A 331 4.28 5.59 -17.56
N ARG A 332 2.98 5.31 -17.42
CA ARG A 332 1.94 6.30 -17.06
C ARG A 332 2.14 6.80 -15.63
N ILE A 333 2.29 5.90 -14.65
CA ILE A 333 2.59 6.26 -13.25
C ILE A 333 3.95 6.94 -13.14
N PHE A 334 4.95 6.50 -13.92
CA PHE A 334 6.29 7.07 -13.89
C PHE A 334 6.33 8.55 -14.28
N ARG A 335 5.47 8.99 -15.21
CA ARG A 335 5.33 10.42 -15.52
C ARG A 335 4.91 11.22 -14.29
N LEU A 336 3.93 10.73 -13.54
CA LEU A 336 3.50 11.36 -12.27
C LEU A 336 4.62 11.36 -11.22
N CYS A 337 5.38 10.29 -11.12
CA CYS A 337 6.55 10.23 -10.24
C CYS A 337 7.59 11.29 -10.59
N ARG A 338 7.89 11.49 -11.88
CA ARG A 338 8.85 12.54 -12.33
C ARG A 338 8.37 13.94 -11.97
N VAL A 339 7.07 14.24 -12.14
CA VAL A 339 6.50 15.53 -11.73
C VAL A 339 6.60 15.71 -10.22
N LEU A 340 6.29 14.66 -9.45
CA LEU A 340 6.42 14.67 -8.00
C LEU A 340 7.87 14.95 -7.56
N ASP A 341 8.85 14.31 -8.19
CA ASP A 341 10.27 14.50 -7.88
C ASP A 341 10.73 15.94 -8.20
N LYS A 342 10.29 16.52 -9.34
CA LYS A 342 10.52 17.93 -9.68
C LYS A 342 9.94 18.88 -8.62
N LEU A 343 8.72 18.65 -8.17
CA LEU A 343 8.11 19.46 -7.11
C LEU A 343 8.84 19.32 -5.78
N GLN A 344 9.31 18.11 -5.46
CA GLN A 344 10.10 17.88 -4.26
C GLN A 344 11.46 18.60 -4.31
N SER A 345 12.15 18.61 -5.44
CA SER A 345 13.40 19.35 -5.61
C SER A 345 13.21 20.87 -5.47
N ILE A 346 12.07 21.40 -5.95
CA ILE A 346 11.73 22.82 -5.73
C ILE A 346 11.52 23.12 -4.23
N LEU A 347 10.97 22.18 -3.44
CA LEU A 347 10.78 22.35 -2.00
C LEU A 347 12.08 22.44 -1.20
N LEU A 348 13.20 22.00 -1.75
CA LEU A 348 14.53 22.12 -1.14
C LEU A 348 15.10 23.56 -1.26
N LYS A 349 14.60 24.35 -2.22
CA LYS A 349 15.03 25.74 -2.41
C LYS A 349 14.37 26.67 -1.37
N PRO A 350 14.96 27.83 -1.08
CA PRO A 350 14.31 28.86 -0.27
C PRO A 350 13.04 29.35 -0.98
N LEU A 351 11.91 29.27 -0.29
CA LEU A 351 10.58 29.61 -0.82
C LEU A 351 9.79 30.36 0.25
N SER A 352 8.95 31.30 -0.19
CA SER A 352 7.97 31.93 0.68
C SER A 352 7.00 30.88 1.27
N PHE A 353 6.44 31.16 2.44
CA PHE A 353 5.51 30.27 3.13
C PHE A 353 4.33 29.84 2.24
N TYR A 354 3.70 30.77 1.55
CA TYR A 354 2.57 30.48 0.64
C TYR A 354 2.96 29.58 -0.52
N LYS A 355 4.07 29.88 -1.20
CA LYS A 355 4.58 29.07 -2.33
C LYS A 355 4.94 27.65 -1.86
N ARG A 356 5.62 27.53 -0.73
CA ARG A 356 5.93 26.23 -0.11
C ARG A 356 4.67 25.43 0.24
N SER A 357 3.63 26.08 0.81
CA SER A 357 2.37 25.44 1.14
C SER A 357 1.64 24.92 -0.11
N ARG A 358 1.56 25.72 -1.17
CA ARG A 358 0.93 25.33 -2.45
C ARG A 358 1.65 24.13 -3.08
N ILE A 359 2.98 24.13 -3.11
CA ILE A 359 3.77 23.01 -3.67
C ILE A 359 3.59 21.74 -2.81
N LYS A 360 3.58 21.84 -1.48
CA LYS A 360 3.28 20.69 -0.60
C LYS A 360 1.91 20.10 -0.89
N ALA A 361 0.89 20.95 -1.10
CA ALA A 361 -0.45 20.49 -1.47
C ALA A 361 -0.47 19.78 -2.83
N ALA A 362 0.26 20.31 -3.84
CA ALA A 362 0.41 19.68 -5.15
C ALA A 362 1.10 18.31 -5.04
N CYS A 363 2.19 18.21 -4.29
CA CYS A 363 2.85 16.92 -4.00
C CYS A 363 1.88 15.93 -3.33
N GLY A 364 1.03 16.40 -2.42
CA GLY A 364 0.01 15.59 -1.76
C GLY A 364 -1.01 15.03 -2.77
N ARG A 365 -1.52 15.86 -3.69
CA ARG A 365 -2.45 15.41 -4.74
C ARG A 365 -1.82 14.38 -5.67
N LEU A 366 -0.57 14.57 -6.09
CA LEU A 366 0.14 13.61 -6.95
C LEU A 366 0.38 12.27 -6.24
N ARG A 367 0.79 12.28 -4.97
CA ARG A 367 0.93 11.05 -4.19
C ARG A 367 -0.38 10.28 -4.10
N TRP A 368 -1.49 10.98 -3.90
CA TRP A 368 -2.80 10.37 -3.88
C TRP A 368 -3.18 9.79 -5.24
N LYS A 369 -2.92 10.50 -6.33
CA LYS A 369 -3.21 9.99 -7.68
C LYS A 369 -2.42 8.71 -7.97
N ILE A 370 -1.12 8.69 -7.65
CA ILE A 370 -0.29 7.49 -7.79
C ILE A 370 -0.83 6.34 -6.91
N TRP A 371 -1.21 6.65 -5.66
CA TRP A 371 -1.79 5.67 -4.76
C TRP A 371 -3.10 5.08 -5.29
N ASP A 372 -4.01 5.93 -5.78
CA ASP A 372 -5.30 5.50 -6.30
C ASP A 372 -5.14 4.59 -7.52
N LEU A 373 -4.25 4.95 -8.47
CA LEU A 373 -3.94 4.12 -9.65
C LEU A 373 -3.38 2.75 -9.27
N VAL A 374 -2.40 2.71 -8.36
CA VAL A 374 -1.83 1.44 -7.91
C VAL A 374 -2.85 0.62 -7.10
N SER A 375 -3.70 1.28 -6.32
CA SER A 375 -4.76 0.57 -5.59
C SER A 375 -5.79 -0.03 -6.54
N GLU A 376 -6.20 0.68 -7.58
CA GLU A 376 -7.10 0.16 -8.61
C GLU A 376 -6.50 -1.09 -9.29
N LEU A 377 -5.22 -1.03 -9.67
CA LEU A 377 -4.50 -2.18 -10.24
C LEU A 377 -4.54 -3.39 -9.29
N HIS A 378 -4.26 -3.18 -8.00
CA HIS A 378 -4.29 -4.26 -7.01
C HIS A 378 -5.70 -4.85 -6.84
N HIS A 379 -6.73 -4.00 -6.74
CA HIS A 379 -8.10 -4.46 -6.54
C HIS A 379 -8.60 -5.26 -7.74
N LYS A 380 -8.40 -4.75 -8.95
CA LYS A 380 -8.85 -5.42 -10.17
C LYS A 380 -8.07 -6.71 -10.44
N ALA A 381 -6.74 -6.69 -10.29
CA ALA A 381 -5.92 -7.89 -10.45
C ALA A 381 -6.29 -8.98 -9.45
N ALA A 382 -6.42 -8.63 -8.17
CA ALA A 382 -6.82 -9.61 -7.16
C ALA A 382 -8.22 -10.19 -7.43
N LEU A 383 -9.19 -9.33 -7.81
CA LEU A 383 -10.54 -9.78 -8.15
C LEU A 383 -10.54 -10.73 -9.35
N PHE A 384 -9.74 -10.43 -10.39
CA PHE A 384 -9.57 -11.29 -11.54
C PHE A 384 -9.09 -12.69 -11.14
N PHE A 385 -8.04 -12.78 -10.33
CA PHE A 385 -7.49 -14.09 -9.93
C PHE A 385 -8.45 -14.88 -9.05
N VAL A 386 -9.06 -14.27 -8.03
CA VAL A 386 -9.95 -15.00 -7.10
C VAL A 386 -11.29 -15.42 -7.72
N LYS A 387 -11.72 -14.78 -8.82
CA LYS A 387 -12.92 -15.18 -9.56
C LYS A 387 -12.67 -16.31 -10.55
N ASN A 388 -11.46 -16.39 -11.11
CA ASN A 388 -11.14 -17.33 -12.19
C ASN A 388 -10.36 -18.56 -11.71
N PHE A 389 -9.72 -18.50 -10.55
CA PHE A 389 -8.86 -19.57 -10.05
C PHE A 389 -9.13 -19.89 -8.59
N ASP A 390 -8.91 -21.15 -8.24
CA ASP A 390 -9.18 -21.69 -6.92
C ASP A 390 -7.90 -21.72 -6.06
N VAL A 391 -6.76 -21.99 -6.71
CA VAL A 391 -5.43 -21.98 -6.09
C VAL A 391 -4.53 -20.99 -6.81
N ILE A 392 -3.93 -20.09 -6.05
CA ILE A 392 -3.04 -19.05 -6.55
C ILE A 392 -1.64 -19.28 -5.96
N LEU A 393 -0.70 -19.63 -6.82
CA LEU A 393 0.70 -19.83 -6.47
C LEU A 393 1.43 -18.49 -6.57
N LEU A 394 1.92 -17.98 -5.45
CA LEU A 394 2.55 -16.66 -5.39
C LEU A 394 3.93 -16.75 -4.76
N PRO A 395 5.00 -16.33 -5.47
CA PRO A 395 6.35 -16.40 -4.93
C PRO A 395 6.59 -15.39 -3.80
N THR A 396 7.59 -15.69 -2.98
CA THR A 396 8.10 -14.78 -1.95
C THR A 396 8.98 -13.70 -2.57
N PHE A 397 8.36 -12.72 -3.24
CA PHE A 397 9.06 -11.64 -3.94
C PHE A 397 9.58 -10.59 -2.95
N GLU A 398 10.85 -10.69 -2.54
CA GLU A 398 11.45 -9.85 -1.50
C GLU A 398 11.96 -8.50 -2.03
N VAL A 399 11.05 -7.60 -2.35
CA VAL A 399 11.37 -6.25 -2.85
C VAL A 399 12.30 -5.47 -1.92
N SER A 400 12.16 -5.67 -0.61
CA SER A 400 12.97 -4.94 0.40
C SER A 400 14.47 -5.17 0.24
N GLN A 401 14.90 -6.38 -0.06
CA GLN A 401 16.29 -6.72 -0.30
C GLN A 401 16.77 -6.22 -1.68
N MET A 402 15.95 -6.42 -2.71
CA MET A 402 16.28 -6.04 -4.09
C MET A 402 16.51 -4.54 -4.29
N VAL A 403 15.90 -3.67 -3.46
CA VAL A 403 15.98 -2.20 -3.61
C VAL A 403 17.02 -1.53 -2.71
N ARG A 404 17.67 -2.24 -1.79
CA ARG A 404 18.71 -1.68 -0.91
C ARG A 404 19.85 -1.13 -1.74
N ARG A 405 20.25 0.12 -1.48
CA ARG A 405 21.29 0.80 -2.27
C ARG A 405 22.62 0.04 -2.32
N GLU A 406 22.96 -0.57 -1.22
CA GLU A 406 24.25 -1.29 -1.01
C GLU A 406 24.29 -2.62 -1.76
N LEU A 407 23.14 -3.30 -1.91
CA LEU A 407 23.06 -4.66 -2.44
C LEU A 407 22.42 -4.73 -3.84
N ARG A 408 21.75 -3.68 -4.28
CA ARG A 408 20.95 -3.74 -5.52
C ARG A 408 21.82 -3.81 -6.77
N LYS A 409 21.49 -4.78 -7.61
CA LYS A 409 22.01 -4.89 -8.99
C LYS A 409 21.11 -4.16 -10.01
N ILE A 410 19.96 -3.65 -9.57
CA ILE A 410 18.98 -2.95 -10.43
C ILE A 410 19.20 -1.44 -10.41
N ASN A 411 18.89 -0.76 -11.52
CA ASN A 411 18.99 0.69 -11.62
C ASN A 411 17.94 1.42 -10.75
N SER A 412 18.16 2.70 -10.49
CA SER A 412 17.28 3.52 -9.64
C SER A 412 15.84 3.64 -10.16
N LYS A 413 15.65 3.58 -11.49
CA LYS A 413 14.31 3.61 -12.12
C LYS A 413 13.54 2.34 -11.81
N SER A 414 14.18 1.18 -11.95
CA SER A 414 13.59 -0.12 -11.63
C SER A 414 13.26 -0.23 -10.13
N ALA A 415 14.17 0.18 -9.25
CA ALA A 415 13.93 0.22 -7.82
C ALA A 415 12.73 1.12 -7.46
N ARG A 416 12.63 2.32 -8.10
CA ARG A 416 11.48 3.21 -7.92
C ARG A 416 10.18 2.56 -8.38
N GLN A 417 10.20 1.82 -9.47
CA GLN A 417 9.06 1.12 -10.02
C GLN A 417 8.57 0.02 -9.06
N MET A 418 9.46 -0.84 -8.58
CA MET A 418 9.15 -1.89 -7.60
C MET A 418 8.50 -1.31 -6.33
N LEU A 419 9.11 -0.26 -5.76
CA LEU A 419 8.58 0.42 -4.58
C LEU A 419 7.21 1.06 -4.83
N THR A 420 6.97 1.61 -6.02
CA THR A 420 5.71 2.26 -6.36
C THR A 420 4.60 1.23 -6.58
N LEU A 421 4.87 0.14 -7.29
CA LEU A 421 3.91 -0.95 -7.53
C LEU A 421 3.52 -1.69 -6.25
N GLY A 422 4.44 -1.80 -5.29
CA GLY A 422 4.14 -2.33 -3.95
C GLY A 422 3.68 -3.79 -3.95
N HIS A 423 4.45 -4.69 -4.57
CA HIS A 423 4.13 -6.13 -4.68
C HIS A 423 3.83 -6.80 -3.35
N PHE A 424 4.58 -6.46 -2.29
CA PHE A 424 4.28 -6.98 -0.94
C PHE A 424 2.87 -6.60 -0.47
N ARG A 425 2.45 -5.35 -0.71
CA ARG A 425 1.09 -4.91 -0.39
C ARG A 425 0.05 -5.65 -1.22
N PHE A 426 0.34 -5.92 -2.49
CA PHE A 426 -0.52 -6.75 -3.33
C PHE A 426 -0.63 -8.18 -2.79
N LYS A 427 0.50 -8.80 -2.40
CA LYS A 427 0.53 -10.14 -1.79
C LYS A 427 -0.39 -10.23 -0.56
N GLN A 428 -0.30 -9.26 0.35
CA GLN A 428 -1.20 -9.22 1.52
C GLN A 428 -2.66 -9.02 1.10
N PHE A 429 -2.90 -8.19 0.11
CA PHE A 429 -4.25 -7.90 -0.36
C PHE A 429 -4.91 -9.10 -1.04
N ILE A 430 -4.18 -9.82 -1.92
CA ILE A 430 -4.72 -10.99 -2.60
C ILE A 430 -4.97 -12.15 -1.64
N LYS A 431 -4.14 -12.37 -0.61
CA LYS A 431 -4.38 -13.34 0.46
C LYS A 431 -5.69 -13.05 1.18
N HIS A 432 -5.92 -11.80 1.58
CA HIS A 432 -7.19 -11.38 2.17
C HIS A 432 -8.38 -11.59 1.23
N LYS A 433 -8.20 -11.27 -0.04
CA LYS A 433 -9.28 -11.39 -1.02
C LYS A 433 -9.58 -12.85 -1.34
N ALA A 434 -8.58 -13.70 -1.42
CA ALA A 434 -8.74 -15.14 -1.61
C ALA A 434 -9.49 -15.76 -0.42
N PHE A 435 -9.14 -15.40 0.81
CA PHE A 435 -9.86 -15.84 2.00
C PHE A 435 -11.36 -15.47 1.94
N GLU A 436 -11.68 -14.23 1.56
CA GLU A 436 -13.07 -13.75 1.40
C GLU A 436 -13.87 -14.59 0.37
N PHE A 437 -13.20 -15.07 -0.70
CA PHE A 437 -13.82 -15.86 -1.76
C PHE A 437 -13.67 -17.37 -1.57
N GLY A 438 -13.15 -17.82 -0.44
CA GLY A 438 -12.92 -19.24 -0.19
C GLY A 438 -11.85 -19.85 -1.11
N LYS A 439 -10.89 -19.06 -1.58
CA LYS A 439 -9.80 -19.47 -2.44
C LYS A 439 -8.47 -19.55 -1.68
N LEU A 440 -7.51 -20.31 -2.18
CA LEU A 440 -6.23 -20.57 -1.55
C LEU A 440 -5.12 -19.77 -2.21
N VAL A 441 -4.22 -19.17 -1.41
CA VAL A 441 -2.97 -18.58 -1.89
C VAL A 441 -1.80 -19.29 -1.22
N VAL A 442 -1.00 -19.95 -2.03
CA VAL A 442 0.17 -20.71 -1.57
C VAL A 442 1.45 -19.93 -1.86
N ASP A 443 2.29 -19.79 -0.85
CA ASP A 443 3.62 -19.20 -1.00
C ASP A 443 4.58 -20.24 -1.58
N VAL A 444 5.17 -19.92 -2.74
CA VAL A 444 6.05 -20.85 -3.49
C VAL A 444 7.44 -20.26 -3.69
N SER A 445 8.42 -21.11 -3.96
CA SER A 445 9.78 -20.69 -4.28
C SER A 445 9.90 -20.30 -5.77
N GLU A 446 10.51 -19.14 -6.05
CA GLU A 446 10.82 -18.69 -7.41
C GLU A 446 12.28 -18.97 -7.84
N ALA A 447 13.06 -19.63 -7.01
CA ALA A 447 14.48 -19.84 -7.26
C ALA A 447 14.72 -20.56 -8.60
N PHE A 448 15.62 -20.00 -9.43
CA PHE A 448 16.03 -20.50 -10.74
C PHE A 448 14.95 -20.54 -11.85
N THR A 449 13.67 -20.30 -11.58
CA THR A 449 12.58 -20.36 -12.56
C THR A 449 12.77 -19.42 -13.77
N SER A 450 13.39 -18.27 -13.58
CA SER A 450 13.67 -17.31 -14.65
C SER A 450 14.82 -17.74 -15.60
N LYS A 451 15.69 -18.64 -15.16
CA LYS A 451 16.85 -19.10 -15.94
C LYS A 451 16.63 -20.46 -16.58
N THR A 452 15.72 -21.25 -16.03
CA THR A 452 15.40 -22.58 -16.54
C THR A 452 14.34 -22.50 -17.61
N ILE A 453 14.55 -23.13 -18.74
CA ILE A 453 13.54 -23.32 -19.78
C ILE A 453 12.52 -24.32 -19.26
N SER A 454 11.28 -23.87 -19.04
CA SER A 454 10.27 -24.64 -18.32
C SER A 454 9.77 -25.90 -19.03
N TRP A 455 10.12 -26.12 -20.31
CA TRP A 455 9.70 -27.30 -21.07
C TRP A 455 10.83 -28.26 -21.41
N THR A 456 12.09 -27.83 -21.36
CA THR A 456 13.25 -28.72 -21.63
C THR A 456 14.14 -28.91 -20.40
N GLY A 457 13.99 -28.06 -19.37
CA GLY A 457 14.86 -28.09 -18.20
C GLY A 457 16.23 -27.41 -18.41
N GLU A 458 16.54 -26.92 -19.61
CA GLU A 458 17.83 -26.27 -19.89
C GLU A 458 18.03 -25.01 -19.04
N ILE A 459 19.24 -24.82 -18.55
CA ILE A 459 19.63 -23.61 -17.83
C ILE A 459 20.28 -22.62 -18.79
N ILE A 460 19.74 -21.42 -18.91
CA ILE A 460 20.28 -20.35 -19.73
C ILE A 460 21.26 -19.49 -18.91
N GLU A 461 22.52 -19.54 -19.27
CA GLU A 461 23.53 -18.63 -18.75
C GLU A 461 23.49 -17.29 -19.48
N GLY A 462 23.74 -16.19 -18.76
CA GLY A 462 23.82 -14.86 -19.36
C GLY A 462 22.51 -14.33 -19.94
N LEU A 463 21.37 -14.63 -19.32
CA LEU A 463 20.03 -14.25 -19.80
C LEU A 463 19.84 -12.74 -20.01
N GLY A 464 20.52 -11.90 -19.22
CA GLY A 464 20.52 -10.45 -19.34
C GLY A 464 19.11 -9.84 -19.37
N GLY A 465 18.92 -8.90 -20.32
CA GLY A 465 17.64 -8.21 -20.52
C GLY A 465 16.75 -8.81 -21.62
N ARG A 466 17.05 -10.00 -22.14
CA ARG A 466 16.31 -10.63 -23.23
C ARG A 466 14.84 -10.83 -22.84
N ARG A 467 13.94 -10.62 -23.79
CA ARG A 467 12.50 -10.83 -23.60
C ARG A 467 12.03 -12.20 -24.06
N ILE A 468 12.73 -12.75 -25.02
CA ILE A 468 12.43 -14.02 -25.65
C ILE A 468 13.53 -14.98 -25.25
N ILE A 469 13.15 -16.19 -24.92
CA ILE A 469 14.04 -17.32 -24.70
C ILE A 469 13.82 -18.36 -25.78
N GLN A 470 14.87 -19.03 -26.16
CA GLN A 470 14.86 -20.11 -27.14
C GLN A 470 15.62 -21.29 -26.57
N SER A 471 15.02 -22.47 -26.65
CA SER A 471 15.66 -23.73 -26.30
C SER A 471 16.68 -24.12 -27.38
N LYS A 472 17.78 -24.71 -26.97
CA LYS A 472 18.80 -25.28 -27.88
C LYS A 472 18.40 -26.65 -28.37
N ILE A 473 17.59 -27.39 -27.60
CA ILE A 473 17.18 -28.75 -27.88
C ILE A 473 16.14 -28.79 -29.01
N ASP A 474 15.03 -28.06 -28.85
CA ASP A 474 13.89 -28.12 -29.73
C ASP A 474 13.67 -26.83 -30.55
N ARG A 475 14.53 -25.82 -30.35
CA ARG A 475 14.45 -24.49 -30.97
C ARG A 475 13.15 -23.72 -30.75
N GLN A 476 12.26 -24.21 -29.87
CA GLN A 476 11.04 -23.49 -29.50
C GLN A 476 11.36 -22.17 -28.81
N ILE A 477 10.47 -21.20 -29.02
CA ILE A 477 10.61 -19.83 -28.56
C ILE A 477 9.46 -19.49 -27.64
N MET A 478 9.75 -18.87 -26.48
CA MET A 478 8.75 -18.40 -25.56
C MET A 478 9.12 -17.03 -24.98
N ASP A 479 8.11 -16.24 -24.61
CA ASP A 479 8.33 -15.03 -23.83
C ASP A 479 8.86 -15.39 -22.44
N ARG A 480 9.91 -14.68 -22.01
CA ARG A 480 10.61 -14.94 -20.74
C ARG A 480 9.70 -14.86 -19.53
N ASP A 481 8.78 -13.88 -19.53
CA ASP A 481 7.93 -13.64 -18.37
C ASP A 481 6.86 -14.75 -18.27
N TYR A 482 6.40 -15.30 -19.40
CA TYR A 482 5.57 -16.52 -19.42
C TYR A 482 6.33 -17.76 -18.97
N ASN A 483 7.57 -17.91 -19.42
CA ASN A 483 8.43 -19.00 -18.95
C ASN A 483 8.65 -18.95 -17.44
N GLY A 484 8.88 -17.76 -16.88
CA GLY A 484 9.01 -17.57 -15.43
C GLY A 484 7.77 -18.05 -14.68
N ALA A 485 6.59 -17.58 -15.09
CA ALA A 485 5.32 -17.98 -14.48
C ALA A 485 5.06 -19.49 -14.63
N ARG A 486 5.34 -20.07 -15.82
CA ARG A 486 5.23 -21.52 -16.06
C ARG A 486 6.22 -22.31 -15.20
N GLY A 487 7.46 -21.83 -15.06
CA GLY A 487 8.46 -22.45 -14.19
C GLY A 487 8.04 -22.45 -12.71
N ILE A 488 7.41 -21.37 -12.24
CA ILE A 488 6.82 -21.30 -10.89
C ILE A 488 5.70 -22.33 -10.76
N PHE A 489 4.84 -22.46 -11.78
CA PHE A 489 3.75 -23.43 -11.79
C PHE A 489 4.25 -24.86 -11.60
N PHE A 490 5.16 -25.34 -12.46
CA PHE A 490 5.67 -26.70 -12.37
C PHE A 490 6.49 -26.95 -11.11
N ARG A 491 7.31 -25.98 -10.71
CA ARG A 491 8.08 -26.11 -9.48
C ARG A 491 7.18 -26.23 -8.25
N ALA A 492 6.09 -25.49 -8.20
CA ALA A 492 5.15 -25.56 -7.11
C ALA A 492 4.44 -26.92 -7.02
N LEU A 493 4.21 -27.57 -8.15
CA LEU A 493 3.65 -28.92 -8.17
C LEU A 493 4.61 -29.97 -7.58
N VAL A 494 5.94 -29.74 -7.69
CA VAL A 494 6.96 -30.67 -7.20
C VAL A 494 7.40 -30.36 -5.76
N ASP A 495 7.66 -29.10 -5.44
CA ASP A 495 8.37 -28.68 -4.23
C ASP A 495 7.47 -28.13 -3.12
N SER A 496 6.17 -27.96 -3.36
CA SER A 496 5.30 -27.32 -2.37
C SER A 496 4.39 -28.30 -1.63
N PRO A 497 3.73 -27.87 -0.54
CA PRO A 497 2.73 -28.69 0.15
C PRO A 497 1.61 -29.23 -0.76
N ILE A 498 1.48 -28.65 -1.96
CA ILE A 498 0.54 -29.11 -3.00
C ILE A 498 0.97 -30.46 -3.59
N SER A 499 2.24 -30.84 -3.48
CA SER A 499 2.73 -32.14 -3.98
C SER A 499 2.04 -33.35 -3.32
N GLY A 500 1.41 -33.16 -2.16
CA GLY A 500 0.57 -34.17 -1.51
C GLY A 500 -0.90 -34.15 -1.90
N LEU A 501 -1.30 -33.27 -2.85
CA LEU A 501 -2.67 -33.21 -3.35
C LEU A 501 -2.80 -34.13 -4.57
N ASP A 502 -3.89 -34.87 -4.64
CA ASP A 502 -4.22 -35.70 -5.81
C ASP A 502 -4.56 -34.81 -7.01
N PHE A 503 -3.83 -35.04 -8.10
CA PHE A 503 -4.05 -34.37 -9.38
C PHE A 503 -4.82 -35.27 -10.31
N GLU A 504 -5.95 -34.83 -10.78
CA GLU A 504 -6.68 -35.48 -11.87
C GLU A 504 -6.10 -35.02 -13.20
N ILE A 505 -5.63 -35.95 -14.02
CA ILE A 505 -5.20 -35.73 -15.39
C ILE A 505 -6.42 -36.00 -16.28
N ASN A 506 -6.95 -34.97 -16.90
CA ASN A 506 -8.06 -35.08 -17.89
C ASN A 506 -7.49 -35.07 -19.30
#